data_c6a146c26adcca2d9f96da761ff021ef
#
_entry.id   c6a146c26adcca2d9f96da761ff021ef
#
_cell.length_a   1.000
_cell.length_b   1.000
_cell.length_c   1.000
_cell.angle_alpha   90.00
_cell.angle_beta   90.00
_cell.angle_gamma   90.00
#
_symmetry.space_group_name_H-M   'P 1'
#
loop_
_entity.id
_entity.type
_entity.pdbx_description
1 polymer ?
#
loop_
_entity_poly.entity_id
_entity_poly.type
_entity_poly.pdbx_seq_one_letter_code
_entity_poly.pdbx_strand_id
1 'polypeptide(L)'
;PYELPAHKTRSVFKSLSSPGGGGYNELRIEDRKGQEQIFVHAQRDWDENIEHDQKIRVGHQRHDTVEANSYSEFKAEEHRTTHAERKVEVRASDHLTVANDQHLKIASGQFVEAGQEIHLSSGLKVVLEAGAELTLKGGGSFLKLDASGVTLSGANVRVNSGGSPGSGSGAAPLLPGPLRQADSDKAGALLTPAQINTLKRNAPFCEECEKCKDGACDL
;
A
#
# COMPACT_ATOMS: atom_id res chain seq x y z
N PRO A 1 -35.78 -0.32 -5.88
CA PRO A 1 -34.74 0.22 -5.02
C PRO A 1 -35.15 0.09 -3.57
N TYR A 2 -35.80 1.10 -2.91
CA TYR A 2 -36.09 1.06 -1.48
C TYR A 2 -37.56 1.39 -1.22
N GLU A 3 -38.20 0.62 -0.30
CA GLU A 3 -39.62 0.73 -0.02
C GLU A 3 -39.94 1.87 0.96
N LEU A 4 -40.98 2.62 0.68
CA LEU A 4 -41.55 3.61 1.60
C LEU A 4 -42.78 3.01 2.31
N PRO A 5 -42.97 3.35 3.61
CA PRO A 5 -42.23 4.30 4.43
C PRO A 5 -41.02 3.71 5.18
N ALA A 6 -40.71 2.42 4.98
CA ALA A 6 -39.66 1.72 5.74
C ALA A 6 -38.27 2.39 5.61
N HIS A 7 -37.95 2.91 4.45
CA HIS A 7 -36.66 3.56 4.16
C HIS A 7 -36.76 5.08 3.97
N LYS A 8 -37.69 5.74 4.67
CA LYS A 8 -37.94 7.19 4.54
C LYS A 8 -36.76 8.08 4.93
N THR A 9 -35.76 7.54 5.64
CA THR A 9 -34.54 8.24 6.08
C THR A 9 -33.37 8.09 5.10
N ARG A 10 -33.59 7.41 3.95
CA ARG A 10 -32.56 7.18 2.95
C ARG A 10 -32.65 8.13 1.77
N SER A 11 -31.51 8.69 1.41
CA SER A 11 -31.28 9.36 0.13
C SER A 11 -30.38 8.46 -0.73
N VAL A 12 -30.77 8.21 -1.99
CA VAL A 12 -30.10 7.20 -2.84
C VAL A 12 -29.92 7.75 -4.25
N PHE A 13 -28.70 7.67 -4.75
CA PHE A 13 -28.38 7.76 -6.16
C PHE A 13 -27.87 6.38 -6.61
N LYS A 14 -28.61 5.72 -7.50
CA LYS A 14 -28.30 4.37 -7.97
C LYS A 14 -28.48 4.26 -9.47
N SER A 15 -27.46 3.71 -10.14
CA SER A 15 -27.49 3.33 -11.55
C SER A 15 -27.35 1.82 -11.69
N LEU A 16 -27.81 1.26 -12.80
CA LEU A 16 -27.66 -0.15 -13.13
C LEU A 16 -26.68 -0.32 -14.28
N SER A 17 -25.92 -1.41 -14.25
CA SER A 17 -25.04 -1.76 -15.35
C SER A 17 -25.82 -2.01 -16.63
N SER A 18 -25.35 -1.48 -17.76
CA SER A 18 -25.93 -1.64 -19.10
C SER A 18 -25.05 -2.57 -19.94
N PRO A 19 -25.61 -3.45 -20.79
CA PRO A 19 -27.03 -3.65 -21.17
C PRO A 19 -27.80 -4.60 -20.25
N GLY A 20 -27.50 -4.70 -18.99
CA GLY A 20 -28.11 -5.61 -18.00
C GLY A 20 -27.04 -6.56 -17.44
N GLY A 21 -27.36 -7.30 -16.37
CA GLY A 21 -26.38 -8.23 -15.77
C GLY A 21 -26.27 -8.17 -14.25
N GLY A 22 -27.17 -7.42 -13.58
CA GLY A 22 -27.29 -7.41 -12.12
C GLY A 22 -26.28 -6.53 -11.37
N GLY A 23 -25.34 -5.85 -12.08
CA GLY A 23 -24.42 -4.89 -11.48
C GLY A 23 -25.03 -3.52 -11.23
N TYR A 24 -24.43 -2.71 -10.34
CA TYR A 24 -24.89 -1.36 -10.03
C TYR A 24 -23.79 -0.49 -9.42
N ASN A 25 -23.92 0.84 -9.56
CA ASN A 25 -23.19 1.79 -8.73
C ASN A 25 -24.18 2.49 -7.80
N GLU A 26 -23.76 2.81 -6.57
CA GLU A 26 -24.66 3.41 -5.59
C GLU A 26 -23.92 4.38 -4.67
N LEU A 27 -24.48 5.60 -4.49
CA LEU A 27 -24.23 6.47 -3.37
C LEU A 27 -25.49 6.51 -2.52
N ARG A 28 -25.41 6.07 -1.27
CA ARG A 28 -26.53 6.06 -0.33
C ARG A 28 -26.17 6.78 0.94
N ILE A 29 -27.08 7.61 1.43
CA ILE A 29 -27.01 8.28 2.72
C ILE A 29 -28.18 7.77 3.57
N GLU A 30 -27.88 7.24 4.74
CA GLU A 30 -28.86 6.85 5.76
C GLU A 30 -28.75 7.83 6.93
N ASP A 31 -29.84 8.53 7.26
CA ASP A 31 -29.92 9.54 8.31
C ASP A 31 -30.69 9.06 9.55
N ARG A 32 -30.98 7.76 9.66
CA ARG A 32 -31.64 7.20 10.84
C ARG A 32 -30.71 7.31 12.05
N LYS A 33 -31.16 8.02 13.08
CA LYS A 33 -30.39 8.25 14.31
C LYS A 33 -29.82 6.95 14.91
N GLY A 34 -28.49 6.91 15.08
CA GLY A 34 -27.74 5.78 15.59
C GLY A 34 -27.43 4.69 14.53
N GLN A 35 -27.80 4.93 13.27
CA GLN A 35 -27.52 4.06 12.12
C GLN A 35 -27.07 4.89 10.91
N GLU A 36 -26.61 6.10 11.16
CA GLU A 36 -26.15 7.02 10.12
C GLU A 36 -25.00 6.39 9.32
N GLN A 37 -25.08 6.44 7.99
CA GLN A 37 -24.11 5.83 7.10
C GLN A 37 -24.04 6.56 5.77
N ILE A 38 -22.83 6.78 5.27
CA ILE A 38 -22.59 7.05 3.85
C ILE A 38 -22.00 5.78 3.25
N PHE A 39 -22.70 5.21 2.29
CA PHE A 39 -22.30 3.99 1.58
C PHE A 39 -22.03 4.32 0.13
N VAL A 40 -20.86 3.93 -0.35
CA VAL A 40 -20.45 4.05 -1.74
C VAL A 40 -20.14 2.66 -2.28
N HIS A 41 -20.74 2.31 -3.40
CA HIS A 41 -20.49 1.07 -4.11
C HIS A 41 -20.17 1.36 -5.57
N ALA A 42 -18.96 1.01 -5.98
CA ALA A 42 -18.54 0.97 -7.37
C ALA A 42 -18.56 -0.50 -7.84
N GLN A 43 -19.31 -0.78 -8.90
CA GLN A 43 -19.42 -2.15 -9.43
C GLN A 43 -18.07 -2.70 -9.93
N ARG A 44 -17.19 -1.82 -10.39
CA ARG A 44 -15.90 -2.21 -10.95
C ARG A 44 -14.78 -1.35 -10.41
N ASP A 45 -14.62 -0.17 -10.91
CA ASP A 45 -13.49 0.70 -10.60
C ASP A 45 -13.97 1.94 -9.84
N TRP A 46 -13.18 2.40 -8.89
CA TRP A 46 -13.33 3.67 -8.21
C TRP A 46 -12.07 4.50 -8.43
N ASP A 47 -12.18 5.55 -9.23
CA ASP A 47 -11.12 6.52 -9.46
C ASP A 47 -11.41 7.79 -8.68
N GLU A 48 -10.44 8.26 -7.91
CA GLU A 48 -10.51 9.51 -7.18
C GLU A 48 -9.33 10.38 -7.58
N ASN A 49 -9.60 11.49 -8.27
CA ASN A 49 -8.61 12.47 -8.65
C ASN A 49 -8.84 13.76 -7.87
N ILE A 50 -7.84 14.19 -7.09
CA ILE A 50 -7.91 15.38 -6.24
C ILE A 50 -6.81 16.33 -6.66
N GLU A 51 -7.20 17.46 -7.25
CA GLU A 51 -6.27 18.43 -7.84
C GLU A 51 -5.45 19.21 -6.80
N HIS A 52 -5.84 19.17 -5.52
CA HIS A 52 -5.15 19.93 -4.47
C HIS A 52 -4.96 19.08 -3.22
N ASP A 53 -5.74 19.23 -2.17
CA ASP A 53 -5.53 18.57 -0.88
C ASP A 53 -6.61 17.54 -0.58
N GLN A 54 -6.21 16.36 -0.09
CA GLN A 54 -7.11 15.42 0.57
C GLN A 54 -6.84 15.41 2.08
N LYS A 55 -7.88 15.61 2.89
CA LYS A 55 -7.81 15.54 4.36
C LYS A 55 -8.82 14.54 4.90
N ILE A 56 -8.32 13.46 5.51
CA ILE A 56 -9.17 12.40 6.08
C ILE A 56 -8.97 12.38 7.59
N ARG A 57 -10.08 12.47 8.35
CA ARG A 57 -10.10 12.25 9.79
C ARG A 57 -11.08 11.14 10.13
N VAL A 58 -10.58 10.07 10.74
CA VAL A 58 -11.38 8.95 11.21
C VAL A 58 -11.44 9.00 12.74
N GLY A 59 -12.63 9.14 13.29
CA GLY A 59 -12.84 9.33 14.74
C GLY A 59 -12.67 8.04 15.57
N HIS A 60 -12.70 6.87 14.94
CA HIS A 60 -12.58 5.58 15.64
C HIS A 60 -11.60 4.66 14.90
N GLN A 61 -12.05 3.75 14.07
CA GLN A 61 -11.21 2.76 13.38
C GLN A 61 -11.25 2.94 11.88
N ARG A 62 -10.15 2.64 11.22
CA ARG A 62 -10.06 2.49 9.77
C ARG A 62 -9.64 1.08 9.43
N HIS A 63 -10.37 0.43 8.53
CA HIS A 63 -10.05 -0.88 8.00
C HIS A 63 -9.88 -0.78 6.49
N ASP A 64 -8.73 -1.19 6.00
CA ASP A 64 -8.42 -1.25 4.57
C ASP A 64 -8.11 -2.71 4.22
N THR A 65 -8.78 -3.27 3.22
CA THR A 65 -8.50 -4.60 2.68
C THR A 65 -8.27 -4.49 1.18
N VAL A 66 -7.12 -4.97 0.73
CA VAL A 66 -6.76 -5.04 -0.68
C VAL A 66 -6.49 -6.51 -1.03
N GLU A 67 -7.34 -7.10 -1.85
CA GLU A 67 -7.25 -8.54 -2.17
C GLU A 67 -6.13 -8.89 -3.16
N ALA A 68 -5.58 -7.90 -3.84
CA ALA A 68 -4.47 -8.08 -4.78
C ALA A 68 -3.29 -7.18 -4.39
N ASN A 69 -2.71 -6.47 -5.34
CA ASN A 69 -1.56 -5.61 -5.09
C ASN A 69 -2.00 -4.20 -4.66
N SER A 70 -1.24 -3.60 -3.74
CA SER A 70 -1.35 -2.19 -3.37
C SER A 70 -0.08 -1.46 -3.77
N TYR A 71 -0.22 -0.28 -4.39
CA TYR A 71 0.88 0.58 -4.82
C TYR A 71 0.73 1.96 -4.20
N SER A 72 1.81 2.50 -3.65
CA SER A 72 1.86 3.86 -3.12
C SER A 72 3.15 4.54 -3.55
N GLU A 73 3.07 5.76 -4.06
CA GLU A 73 4.22 6.59 -4.42
C GLU A 73 4.09 7.95 -3.75
N PHE A 74 5.08 8.34 -2.99
CA PHE A 74 5.21 9.68 -2.39
C PHE A 74 6.33 10.41 -3.10
N LYS A 75 6.00 11.43 -3.89
CA LYS A 75 6.98 12.20 -4.70
C LYS A 75 7.78 13.21 -3.87
N ALA A 76 7.40 13.42 -2.63
CA ALA A 76 8.09 14.25 -1.66
C ALA A 76 8.29 13.46 -0.35
N GLU A 77 8.04 14.05 0.80
CA GLU A 77 8.26 13.42 2.10
C GLU A 77 7.02 12.64 2.57
N GLU A 78 7.25 11.48 3.18
CA GLU A 78 6.23 10.77 3.95
C GLU A 78 6.47 10.98 5.45
N HIS A 79 5.50 11.56 6.15
CA HIS A 79 5.52 11.68 7.61
C HIS A 79 4.54 10.69 8.25
N ARG A 80 5.05 9.78 9.08
CA ARG A 80 4.24 8.79 9.76
C ARG A 80 4.55 8.74 11.26
N THR A 81 3.55 8.97 12.10
CA THR A 81 3.65 8.85 13.55
C THR A 81 2.66 7.81 14.07
N THR A 82 3.14 6.88 14.90
CA THR A 82 2.31 5.90 15.61
C THR A 82 2.53 6.08 17.10
N HIS A 83 1.48 6.45 17.85
CA HIS A 83 1.58 6.73 19.28
C HIS A 83 1.56 5.48 20.18
N ALA A 84 1.20 4.33 19.63
CA ALA A 84 1.16 3.06 20.35
C ALA A 84 1.97 1.99 19.60
N GLU A 85 1.56 0.75 19.64
CA GLU A 85 2.24 -0.34 18.95
C GLU A 85 2.01 -0.30 17.44
N ARG A 86 3.04 -0.59 16.67
CA ARG A 86 2.96 -0.93 15.25
C ARG A 86 3.32 -2.39 15.07
N LYS A 87 2.41 -3.18 14.51
CA LYS A 87 2.62 -4.58 14.15
C LYS A 87 2.64 -4.73 12.65
N VAL A 88 3.66 -5.38 12.12
CA VAL A 88 3.81 -5.67 10.69
C VAL A 88 4.15 -7.15 10.56
N GLU A 89 3.39 -7.86 9.74
CA GLU A 89 3.67 -9.23 9.33
C GLU A 89 3.84 -9.27 7.82
N VAL A 90 4.97 -9.78 7.34
CA VAL A 90 5.23 -10.01 5.91
C VAL A 90 5.43 -11.51 5.73
N ARG A 91 4.50 -12.17 5.05
CA ARG A 91 4.49 -13.64 4.90
C ARG A 91 5.39 -14.16 3.78
N ALA A 92 6.06 -13.28 3.09
CA ALA A 92 7.04 -13.60 2.06
C ALA A 92 8.33 -12.80 2.31
N SER A 93 8.86 -12.13 1.32
CA SER A 93 10.06 -11.31 1.44
C SER A 93 9.73 -9.85 1.68
N ASP A 94 10.51 -9.19 2.55
CA ASP A 94 10.51 -7.74 2.72
C ASP A 94 11.76 -7.15 2.08
N HIS A 95 11.60 -6.16 1.20
CA HIS A 95 12.70 -5.53 0.46
C HIS A 95 12.74 -4.04 0.78
N LEU A 96 13.83 -3.59 1.40
CA LEU A 96 14.07 -2.18 1.70
C LEU A 96 15.33 -1.70 0.97
N THR A 97 15.19 -0.64 0.17
CA THR A 97 16.31 0.09 -0.43
C THR A 97 16.29 1.53 0.03
N VAL A 98 17.40 2.01 0.60
CA VAL A 98 17.58 3.39 1.03
C VAL A 98 18.78 3.97 0.30
N ALA A 99 18.57 5.05 -0.46
CA ALA A 99 19.60 5.62 -1.32
C ALA A 99 20.74 6.30 -0.54
N ASN A 100 20.42 6.89 0.61
CA ASN A 100 21.40 7.60 1.45
C ASN A 100 21.51 6.91 2.81
N ASP A 101 21.05 7.52 3.87
CA ASP A 101 21.23 7.08 5.24
C ASP A 101 19.97 6.47 5.83
N GLN A 102 20.12 5.38 6.57
CA GLN A 102 19.07 4.84 7.42
C GLN A 102 19.45 5.05 8.88
N HIS A 103 18.63 5.82 9.61
CA HIS A 103 18.78 6.02 11.05
C HIS A 103 17.78 5.20 11.84
N LEU A 104 18.27 4.30 12.70
CA LEU A 104 17.44 3.51 13.59
C LEU A 104 17.84 3.81 15.04
N LYS A 105 16.91 4.35 15.83
CA LYS A 105 17.11 4.62 17.26
C LYS A 105 16.03 3.90 18.07
N ILE A 106 16.46 3.00 18.96
CA ILE A 106 15.59 2.20 19.81
C ILE A 106 15.97 2.45 21.26
N ALA A 107 15.00 2.84 22.08
CA ALA A 107 15.25 3.22 23.47
C ALA A 107 15.56 2.03 24.39
N SER A 108 15.09 0.84 24.08
CA SER A 108 15.26 -0.35 24.92
C SER A 108 16.04 -1.43 24.19
N GLY A 109 15.42 -2.36 23.52
CA GLY A 109 16.09 -3.49 22.90
C GLY A 109 15.77 -3.65 21.42
N GLN A 110 16.75 -4.08 20.65
CA GLN A 110 16.58 -4.54 19.27
C GLN A 110 16.90 -6.03 19.24
N PHE A 111 15.94 -6.82 18.78
CA PHE A 111 16.08 -8.28 18.63
C PHE A 111 16.01 -8.63 17.16
N VAL A 112 17.06 -9.27 16.64
CA VAL A 112 17.15 -9.70 15.24
C VAL A 112 17.49 -11.17 15.24
N GLU A 113 16.67 -11.98 14.60
CA GLU A 113 16.84 -13.42 14.44
C GLU A 113 16.64 -13.82 12.98
N ALA A 114 17.52 -14.64 12.45
CA ALA A 114 17.39 -15.22 11.11
C ALA A 114 17.66 -16.71 11.18
N GLY A 115 16.86 -17.52 10.50
CA GLY A 115 16.98 -18.98 10.50
C GLY A 115 18.25 -19.51 9.84
N GLN A 116 18.87 -18.74 8.94
CA GLN A 116 20.06 -19.17 8.20
C GLN A 116 21.23 -18.21 8.34
N GLU A 117 21.08 -16.93 7.98
CA GLU A 117 22.20 -16.01 7.88
C GLU A 117 21.79 -14.57 8.26
N ILE A 118 22.65 -13.90 9.01
CA ILE A 118 22.64 -12.43 9.16
C ILE A 118 23.96 -11.94 8.56
N HIS A 119 23.89 -11.26 7.41
CA HIS A 119 25.06 -10.70 6.75
C HIS A 119 25.11 -9.18 6.95
N LEU A 120 26.16 -8.71 7.62
CA LEU A 120 26.45 -7.29 7.82
C LEU A 120 27.73 -6.95 7.06
N SER A 121 27.64 -6.10 6.05
CA SER A 121 28.77 -5.68 5.22
C SER A 121 28.84 -4.16 5.13
N SER A 122 30.06 -3.61 5.19
CA SER A 122 30.32 -2.20 4.98
C SER A 122 31.56 -2.03 4.11
N GLY A 123 31.52 -1.07 3.18
CA GLY A 123 32.67 -0.75 2.32
C GLY A 123 33.86 -0.12 3.05
N LEU A 124 33.66 0.48 4.23
CA LEU A 124 34.70 1.18 4.95
C LEU A 124 34.86 0.74 6.41
N LYS A 125 33.79 0.75 7.20
CA LYS A 125 33.93 0.52 8.64
C LYS A 125 32.65 -0.05 9.26
N VAL A 126 32.83 -1.06 10.12
CA VAL A 126 31.82 -1.54 11.05
C VAL A 126 32.28 -1.24 12.47
N VAL A 127 31.45 -0.60 13.28
CA VAL A 127 31.71 -0.37 14.70
C VAL A 127 30.64 -1.11 15.50
N LEU A 128 31.08 -1.96 16.41
CA LEU A 128 30.22 -2.63 17.39
C LEU A 128 30.67 -2.13 18.78
N GLU A 129 29.79 -1.46 19.48
CA GLU A 129 30.09 -0.85 20.78
C GLU A 129 29.01 -1.26 21.79
N ALA A 130 29.43 -1.67 22.97
CA ALA A 130 28.58 -2.03 24.08
C ALA A 130 29.11 -1.41 25.37
N GLY A 131 28.22 -0.81 26.17
CA GLY A 131 28.63 -0.14 27.44
C GLY A 131 29.11 -1.09 28.53
N ALA A 132 28.69 -2.35 28.53
CA ALA A 132 29.03 -3.33 29.56
C ALA A 132 29.69 -4.60 29.00
N GLU A 133 29.10 -5.23 28.04
CA GLU A 133 29.58 -6.50 27.47
C GLU A 133 29.29 -6.61 25.98
N LEU A 134 30.27 -7.04 25.19
CA LEU A 134 30.13 -7.51 23.84
C LEU A 134 30.51 -8.97 23.75
N THR A 135 29.58 -9.83 23.32
CA THR A 135 29.86 -11.27 23.13
C THR A 135 29.60 -11.68 21.67
N LEU A 136 30.60 -12.28 21.03
CA LEU A 136 30.49 -12.95 19.73
C LEU A 136 30.62 -14.46 19.95
N LYS A 137 29.59 -15.23 19.60
CA LYS A 137 29.53 -16.67 19.86
C LYS A 137 29.24 -17.45 18.58
N GLY A 138 29.95 -18.52 18.37
CA GLY A 138 29.73 -19.44 17.24
C GLY A 138 30.33 -20.82 17.49
N GLY A 139 29.59 -21.90 17.16
CA GLY A 139 30.10 -23.28 17.21
C GLY A 139 30.70 -23.73 18.53
N GLY A 140 30.21 -23.22 19.66
CA GLY A 140 30.77 -23.54 21.00
C GLY A 140 31.96 -22.68 21.42
N SER A 141 32.49 -21.86 20.53
CA SER A 141 33.57 -20.88 20.81
C SER A 141 32.99 -19.48 20.98
N PHE A 142 33.70 -18.60 21.70
CA PHE A 142 33.29 -17.20 21.87
C PHE A 142 34.45 -16.23 22.05
N LEU A 143 34.19 -14.99 21.70
CA LEU A 143 34.96 -13.80 22.09
C LEU A 143 34.06 -12.94 22.98
N LYS A 144 34.51 -12.59 24.15
CA LYS A 144 33.84 -11.67 25.07
C LYS A 144 34.75 -10.52 25.47
N LEU A 145 34.21 -9.31 25.44
CA LEU A 145 34.83 -8.11 25.94
C LEU A 145 33.94 -7.55 27.06
N ASP A 146 34.51 -7.39 28.24
CA ASP A 146 33.82 -6.78 29.38
C ASP A 146 34.82 -6.04 30.30
N ALA A 147 34.37 -5.56 31.45
CA ALA A 147 35.19 -4.81 32.39
C ALA A 147 36.39 -5.65 32.95
N SER A 148 36.39 -6.96 32.87
CA SER A 148 37.48 -7.82 33.29
C SER A 148 38.54 -8.03 32.20
N GLY A 149 38.24 -7.63 30.95
CA GLY A 149 39.15 -7.72 29.83
C GLY A 149 38.60 -8.49 28.63
N VAL A 150 39.47 -9.14 27.88
CA VAL A 150 39.19 -9.89 26.69
C VAL A 150 39.29 -11.40 26.99
N THR A 151 38.20 -12.14 26.79
CA THR A 151 38.18 -13.60 26.92
C THR A 151 38.01 -14.24 25.57
N LEU A 152 38.94 -15.11 25.18
CA LEU A 152 38.85 -15.99 24.01
C LEU A 152 38.74 -17.44 24.48
N SER A 153 37.72 -18.18 24.08
CA SER A 153 37.49 -19.57 24.47
C SER A 153 37.03 -20.39 23.28
N GLY A 154 37.62 -21.55 23.13
CA GLY A 154 37.33 -22.54 22.07
C GLY A 154 38.23 -23.74 22.15
N ALA A 155 37.95 -24.79 21.41
CA ALA A 155 38.78 -26.00 21.37
C ALA A 155 40.25 -25.71 20.92
N ASN A 156 40.43 -24.74 20.04
CA ASN A 156 41.71 -24.23 19.60
C ASN A 156 41.62 -22.72 19.40
N VAL A 157 42.61 -21.97 19.93
CA VAL A 157 42.83 -20.55 19.68
C VAL A 157 44.01 -20.39 18.74
N ARG A 158 43.83 -19.88 17.55
CA ARG A 158 44.88 -19.62 16.57
C ARG A 158 45.10 -18.10 16.46
N VAL A 159 46.31 -17.65 16.69
CA VAL A 159 46.69 -16.23 16.57
C VAL A 159 47.79 -16.20 15.48
N ASN A 160 47.55 -15.41 14.43
CA ASN A 160 48.51 -15.19 13.33
C ASN A 160 49.02 -16.49 12.65
N SER A 161 48.14 -17.53 12.61
CA SER A 161 48.49 -18.87 12.06
C SER A 161 48.00 -19.10 10.63
N GLY A 162 47.51 -18.05 9.96
CA GLY A 162 46.83 -18.17 8.65
C GLY A 162 45.39 -18.71 8.77
N GLY A 163 44.72 -18.84 7.68
CA GLY A 163 43.31 -19.28 7.58
C GLY A 163 42.54 -18.53 6.49
N SER A 164 41.30 -18.92 6.26
CA SER A 164 40.38 -18.21 5.35
C SER A 164 39.18 -17.64 6.11
N PRO A 165 38.81 -16.39 5.86
CA PRO A 165 37.58 -15.85 6.43
C PRO A 165 36.36 -16.57 5.85
N GLY A 166 35.26 -16.57 6.60
CA GLY A 166 33.94 -16.92 6.06
C GLY A 166 33.49 -15.88 5.04
N SER A 167 32.56 -16.30 4.19
CA SER A 167 31.86 -15.42 3.24
C SER A 167 30.35 -15.42 3.54
N GLY A 168 29.67 -14.39 3.16
CA GLY A 168 28.21 -14.27 3.28
C GLY A 168 27.57 -13.80 1.97
N SER A 169 26.24 -13.81 1.94
CA SER A 169 25.46 -13.38 0.79
C SER A 169 25.24 -11.87 0.84
N GLY A 170 25.38 -11.17 -0.30
CA GLY A 170 25.07 -9.75 -0.41
C GLY A 170 23.55 -9.49 -0.41
N ALA A 171 23.16 -8.29 0.02
CA ALA A 171 21.78 -7.85 -0.11
C ALA A 171 21.42 -7.58 -1.58
N ALA A 172 20.25 -8.06 -2.02
CA ALA A 172 19.73 -7.87 -3.36
C ALA A 172 18.21 -7.55 -3.32
N PRO A 173 17.81 -6.38 -2.78
CA PRO A 173 16.40 -6.03 -2.68
C PRO A 173 15.81 -5.77 -4.05
N LEU A 174 14.54 -6.17 -4.24
CA LEU A 174 13.74 -5.84 -5.42
C LEU A 174 13.16 -4.43 -5.28
N LEU A 175 13.03 -3.74 -6.40
CA LEU A 175 12.38 -2.43 -6.45
C LEU A 175 10.86 -2.57 -6.57
N PRO A 176 10.08 -1.57 -6.10
CA PRO A 176 8.64 -1.54 -6.30
C PRO A 176 8.25 -1.52 -7.78
N GLY A 177 7.09 -2.11 -8.09
CA GLY A 177 6.50 -2.04 -9.43
C GLY A 177 5.94 -0.64 -9.73
N PRO A 178 5.68 -0.34 -11.03
CA PRO A 178 5.14 0.96 -11.43
C PRO A 178 3.70 1.15 -10.94
N LEU A 179 3.41 2.38 -10.49
CA LEU A 179 2.07 2.81 -10.11
C LEU A 179 1.26 3.18 -11.36
N ARG A 180 -0.04 2.87 -11.33
CA ARG A 180 -1.03 3.40 -12.29
C ARG A 180 -1.73 4.58 -11.64
N GLN A 181 -1.82 5.70 -12.37
CA GLN A 181 -2.61 6.85 -11.93
C GLN A 181 -4.10 6.59 -12.13
N ALA A 182 -4.95 7.21 -11.32
CA ALA A 182 -6.38 7.28 -11.58
C ALA A 182 -6.61 7.89 -12.98
N ASP A 183 -7.60 7.39 -13.70
CA ASP A 183 -7.93 7.96 -15.01
C ASP A 183 -8.27 9.45 -14.80
N SER A 184 -7.62 10.31 -15.56
CA SER A 184 -8.03 11.70 -15.64
C SER A 184 -9.45 11.73 -16.19
N ASP A 185 -10.29 12.58 -15.62
CA ASP A 185 -11.66 12.80 -16.11
C ASP A 185 -11.62 13.05 -17.61
N LYS A 186 -12.05 12.03 -18.36
CA LYS A 186 -12.31 12.19 -19.79
C LYS A 186 -13.69 12.80 -19.85
N ALA A 187 -13.77 14.10 -20.06
CA ALA A 187 -15.01 14.72 -20.47
C ALA A 187 -15.73 13.78 -21.43
N GLY A 188 -16.94 13.36 -21.11
CA GLY A 188 -17.69 12.41 -21.91
C GLY A 188 -17.67 12.84 -23.37
N ALA A 189 -17.61 11.91 -24.29
CA ALA A 189 -17.54 12.22 -25.71
C ALA A 189 -18.64 13.24 -26.03
N LEU A 190 -18.25 14.34 -26.66
CA LEU A 190 -19.19 15.37 -27.08
C LEU A 190 -20.26 14.69 -27.96
N LEU A 191 -21.53 14.98 -27.67
CA LEU A 191 -22.62 14.46 -28.46
C LEU A 191 -22.38 14.77 -29.94
N THR A 192 -22.50 13.77 -30.78
CA THR A 192 -22.43 13.96 -32.23
C THR A 192 -23.59 14.81 -32.70
N PRO A 193 -23.50 15.50 -33.85
CA PRO A 193 -24.63 16.23 -34.44
C PRO A 193 -25.88 15.39 -34.61
N ALA A 194 -25.73 14.08 -34.90
CA ALA A 194 -26.82 13.15 -35.01
C ALA A 194 -27.51 12.92 -33.66
N GLN A 195 -26.74 12.70 -32.59
CA GLN A 195 -27.27 12.55 -31.22
C GLN A 195 -27.96 13.83 -30.73
N ILE A 196 -27.41 15.02 -31.05
CA ILE A 196 -28.04 16.32 -30.74
C ILE A 196 -29.38 16.45 -31.47
N ASN A 197 -29.45 16.03 -32.72
CA ASN A 197 -30.69 16.07 -33.51
C ASN A 197 -31.78 15.11 -33.00
N THR A 198 -31.40 13.90 -32.54
CA THR A 198 -32.36 12.97 -31.91
C THR A 198 -32.89 13.53 -30.61
N LEU A 199 -32.06 14.13 -29.77
CA LEU A 199 -32.49 14.82 -28.54
C LEU A 199 -33.47 15.98 -28.86
N LYS A 200 -33.19 16.82 -29.85
CA LYS A 200 -34.05 17.94 -30.27
C LYS A 200 -35.40 17.48 -30.80
N ARG A 201 -35.48 16.27 -31.38
CA ARG A 201 -36.70 15.65 -31.91
C ARG A 201 -37.45 14.82 -30.88
N ASN A 202 -36.96 14.71 -29.66
CA ASN A 202 -37.52 13.87 -28.60
C ASN A 202 -37.57 12.38 -29.01
N ALA A 203 -36.64 11.95 -29.87
CA ALA A 203 -36.52 10.57 -30.33
C ALA A 203 -35.66 9.76 -29.35
N PRO A 204 -35.77 8.41 -29.29
CA PRO A 204 -34.93 7.57 -28.43
C PRO A 204 -33.43 7.81 -28.67
N PHE A 205 -32.71 8.02 -27.61
CA PHE A 205 -31.25 8.21 -27.66
C PHE A 205 -30.53 6.86 -27.68
N CYS A 206 -29.66 6.65 -28.65
CA CYS A 206 -28.81 5.46 -28.77
C CYS A 206 -27.33 5.83 -28.67
N GLU A 207 -26.67 5.39 -27.63
CA GLU A 207 -25.23 5.62 -27.43
C GLU A 207 -24.34 4.85 -28.43
N GLU A 208 -24.84 3.70 -28.93
CA GLU A 208 -24.09 2.80 -29.81
C GLU A 208 -24.28 3.06 -31.30
N CYS A 209 -25.10 4.03 -31.68
CA CYS A 209 -25.40 4.31 -33.10
C CYS A 209 -24.24 5.08 -33.80
N GLU A 210 -23.06 4.46 -33.92
CA GLU A 210 -22.01 4.96 -34.83
C GLU A 210 -22.46 4.98 -36.31
N LYS A 211 -23.52 4.28 -36.66
CA LYS A 211 -24.04 4.17 -38.04
C LYS A 211 -24.96 5.32 -38.45
N CYS A 212 -25.38 6.17 -37.53
CA CYS A 212 -26.23 7.32 -37.85
C CYS A 212 -25.37 8.54 -38.25
N LYS A 213 -24.56 8.41 -39.30
CA LYS A 213 -23.70 9.54 -39.76
C LYS A 213 -24.47 10.72 -40.33
N ASP A 214 -25.70 10.53 -40.80
CA ASP A 214 -26.50 11.52 -41.51
C ASP A 214 -27.82 11.91 -40.86
N GLY A 215 -28.02 11.60 -39.58
CA GLY A 215 -29.22 12.04 -38.83
C GLY A 215 -30.50 11.23 -39.04
N ALA A 216 -30.45 10.14 -39.74
CA ALA A 216 -31.52 9.15 -39.84
C ALA A 216 -31.02 7.80 -39.31
N CYS A 217 -31.57 7.36 -38.17
CA CYS A 217 -31.48 5.98 -37.74
C CYS A 217 -32.65 5.22 -38.34
N ASP A 218 -32.41 4.32 -39.25
CA ASP A 218 -33.40 3.30 -39.62
C ASP A 218 -33.48 2.32 -38.45
N LEU A 219 -34.62 2.33 -37.77
CA LEU A 219 -35.04 1.38 -36.73
C LEU A 219 -35.57 0.13 -37.35
#